data_7decf28152b9423745ca9a0aa1b5d3b7
#
_entry.id   7decf28152b9423745ca9a0aa1b5d3b7
#
_cell.length_a   1.000
_cell.length_b   1.000
_cell.length_c   1.000
_cell.angle_alpha   90.00
_cell.angle_beta   90.00
_cell.angle_gamma   90.00
#
_symmetry.space_group_name_H-M   'P 1'
#
loop_
_entity.id
_entity.type
_entity.pdbx_description
1 polymer ?
#
loop_
_entity_poly.entity_id
_entity_poly.type
_entity_poly.pdbx_seq_one_letter_code
_entity_poly.pdbx_strand_id
1 'polypeptide(L)'
;LDLGKRLPDFNIPTDMLNTILAIGHYGKKTDAGFYTYGKTTKVNSELHAAVKTGNEKIPEEKIIDYLVGLMTNEANKCLQEGIVTDPDDIDFAMIMGTGWAPFRGGPMTYENI
;
A
#
# COMPACT_ATOMS: atom_id res chain seq x y z
N LEU A 1 -6.18 -10.52 1.38
CA LEU A 1 -6.56 -11.12 2.68
C LEU A 1 -6.05 -12.56 2.83
N ASP A 2 -5.96 -13.31 1.75
CA ASP A 2 -5.39 -14.67 1.75
C ASP A 2 -3.91 -14.70 2.15
N LEU A 3 -3.13 -13.74 1.69
CA LEU A 3 -1.70 -13.64 2.04
C LEU A 3 -1.51 -13.45 3.55
N GLY A 4 -2.34 -12.62 4.17
CA GLY A 4 -2.28 -12.41 5.61
C GLY A 4 -2.56 -13.66 6.42
N LYS A 5 -3.38 -14.58 5.89
CA LYS A 5 -3.68 -15.86 6.53
C LYS A 5 -2.57 -16.90 6.36
N ARG A 6 -1.82 -16.80 5.25
CA ARG A 6 -0.78 -17.77 4.88
C ARG A 6 0.60 -17.43 5.43
N LEU A 7 0.87 -16.14 5.65
CA LEU A 7 2.16 -15.65 6.12
C LEU A 7 2.04 -15.25 7.60
N PRO A 8 2.67 -15.98 8.52
CA PRO A 8 2.47 -15.76 9.97
C PRO A 8 2.88 -14.38 10.46
N ASP A 9 3.85 -13.74 9.81
CA ASP A 9 4.32 -12.41 10.19
C ASP A 9 3.66 -11.28 9.41
N PHE A 10 2.67 -11.60 8.57
CA PHE A 10 2.01 -10.66 7.69
C PHE A 10 0.72 -10.16 8.33
N ASN A 11 0.83 -9.07 9.09
CA ASN A 11 -0.29 -8.49 9.81
C ASN A 11 -0.82 -7.26 9.06
N ILE A 12 -1.98 -7.41 8.39
CA ILE A 12 -2.65 -6.34 7.66
C ILE A 12 -3.89 -5.90 8.44
N PRO A 13 -4.05 -4.61 8.73
CA PRO A 13 -5.31 -4.10 9.26
C PRO A 13 -6.41 -4.25 8.20
N THR A 14 -7.44 -5.03 8.49
CA THR A 14 -8.46 -5.42 7.50
C THR A 14 -9.84 -4.80 7.76
N ASP A 15 -10.03 -4.04 8.82
CA ASP A 15 -11.33 -3.51 9.20
C ASP A 15 -11.94 -2.64 8.09
N MET A 16 -11.17 -1.73 7.52
CA MET A 16 -11.61 -0.89 6.40
C MET A 16 -11.95 -1.73 5.17
N LEU A 17 -11.10 -2.68 4.83
CA LEU A 17 -11.31 -3.57 3.68
C LEU A 17 -12.57 -4.43 3.87
N ASN A 18 -12.80 -4.93 5.07
CA ASN A 18 -14.00 -5.71 5.38
C ASN A 18 -15.27 -4.85 5.23
N THR A 19 -15.23 -3.59 5.65
CA THR A 19 -16.33 -2.64 5.45
C THR A 19 -16.61 -2.42 3.96
N ILE A 20 -15.57 -2.21 3.16
CA ILE A 20 -15.69 -2.03 1.70
C ILE A 20 -16.31 -3.28 1.05
N LEU A 21 -15.84 -4.46 1.44
CA LEU A 21 -16.37 -5.73 0.91
C LEU A 21 -17.83 -5.96 1.32
N ALA A 22 -18.20 -5.59 2.55
CA ALA A 22 -19.57 -5.75 3.05
C ALA A 22 -20.60 -4.95 2.25
N ILE A 23 -20.25 -3.77 1.76
CA ILE A 23 -21.14 -2.95 0.91
C ILE A 23 -21.07 -3.32 -0.58
N GLY A 24 -20.24 -4.29 -0.96
CA GLY A 24 -20.17 -4.80 -2.33
C GLY A 24 -19.42 -3.90 -3.32
N HIS A 25 -18.61 -2.97 -2.85
CA HIS A 25 -17.85 -2.05 -3.68
C HIS A 25 -16.44 -2.60 -3.95
N TYR A 26 -16.30 -3.42 -5.00
CA TYR A 26 -15.06 -4.14 -5.32
C TYR A 26 -14.14 -3.40 -6.30
N GLY A 27 -14.48 -2.18 -6.71
CA GLY A 27 -13.72 -1.40 -7.68
C GLY A 27 -14.45 -1.28 -9.01
N LYS A 28 -13.70 -1.14 -10.11
CA LYS A 28 -14.28 -0.96 -11.46
C LYS A 28 -15.26 -2.07 -11.85
N LYS A 29 -15.04 -3.27 -11.39
CA LYS A 29 -15.89 -4.43 -11.62
C LYS A 29 -17.34 -4.22 -11.18
N THR A 30 -17.54 -3.44 -10.14
CA THR A 30 -18.86 -3.10 -9.58
C THR A 30 -19.19 -1.63 -9.74
N ASP A 31 -18.47 -0.91 -10.58
CA ASP A 31 -18.57 0.54 -10.83
C ASP A 31 -18.33 1.42 -9.59
N ALA A 32 -17.94 0.81 -8.48
CA ALA A 32 -17.65 1.51 -7.22
C ALA A 32 -16.61 0.77 -6.39
N GLY A 33 -15.69 1.50 -5.82
CA GLY A 33 -14.68 1.07 -4.87
C GLY A 33 -14.31 2.26 -4.01
N PHE A 34 -13.04 2.64 -3.91
CA PHE A 34 -12.64 3.91 -3.30
C PHE A 34 -13.17 5.11 -4.10
N TYR A 35 -13.35 4.91 -5.39
CA TYR A 35 -13.95 5.89 -6.31
C TYR A 35 -15.20 5.31 -6.92
N THR A 36 -16.08 6.17 -7.43
CA THR A 36 -17.19 5.78 -8.29
C THR A 36 -16.77 5.98 -9.73
N TYR A 37 -17.04 4.98 -10.58
CA TYR A 37 -16.62 4.95 -11.98
C TYR A 37 -17.86 5.12 -12.87
N GLY A 38 -18.04 6.30 -13.42
CA GLY A 38 -19.10 6.65 -14.36
C GLY A 38 -18.50 7.43 -15.51
N LYS A 39 -19.21 8.46 -15.97
CA LYS A 39 -18.68 9.40 -16.98
C LYS A 39 -17.42 10.10 -16.48
N THR A 40 -17.33 10.36 -15.15
CA THR A 40 -16.16 10.91 -14.47
C THR A 40 -15.87 10.08 -13.24
N THR A 41 -14.58 9.94 -12.91
CA THR A 41 -14.15 9.28 -11.68
C THR A 41 -14.27 10.26 -10.52
N LYS A 42 -15.02 9.90 -9.50
CA LYS A 42 -15.24 10.72 -8.29
C LYS A 42 -14.94 9.91 -7.04
N VAL A 43 -14.58 10.59 -5.95
CA VAL A 43 -14.44 9.93 -4.65
C VAL A 43 -15.79 9.34 -4.23
N ASN A 44 -15.79 8.09 -3.77
CA ASN A 44 -16.99 7.39 -3.35
C ASN A 44 -17.47 7.90 -1.99
N SER A 45 -18.48 8.77 -2.00
CA SER A 45 -19.03 9.38 -0.79
C SER A 45 -19.75 8.38 0.11
N GLU A 46 -20.37 7.35 -0.47
CA GLU A 46 -21.04 6.28 0.28
C GLU A 46 -20.01 5.47 1.09
N LEU A 47 -18.90 5.13 0.48
CA LEU A 47 -17.79 4.46 1.18
C LEU A 47 -17.20 5.35 2.27
N HIS A 48 -16.99 6.62 1.97
CA HIS A 48 -16.45 7.58 2.93
C HIS A 48 -17.34 7.70 4.18
N ALA A 49 -18.66 7.65 4.00
CA ALA A 49 -19.61 7.66 5.10
C ALA A 49 -19.62 6.35 5.90
N ALA A 50 -19.38 5.20 5.23
CA ALA A 50 -19.37 3.88 5.86
C ALA A 50 -18.09 3.60 6.64
N VAL A 51 -16.97 4.20 6.26
CA VAL A 51 -15.66 4.01 6.89
C VAL A 51 -15.46 5.06 7.97
N LYS A 52 -15.05 4.62 9.16
CA LYS A 52 -14.67 5.55 10.24
C LYS A 52 -13.33 6.18 9.90
N THR A 53 -13.34 7.49 9.69
CA THR A 53 -12.11 8.27 9.50
C THR A 53 -11.73 8.96 10.81
N GLY A 54 -10.44 9.04 11.10
CA GLY A 54 -9.94 9.81 12.23
C GLY A 54 -10.16 11.30 12.01
N ASN A 55 -10.21 12.07 13.11
CA ASN A 55 -10.39 13.52 13.06
C ASN A 55 -9.08 14.27 12.77
N GLU A 56 -7.95 13.59 12.74
CA GLU A 56 -6.65 14.19 12.52
C GLU A 56 -6.34 14.26 11.03
N LYS A 57 -5.95 15.46 10.58
CA LYS A 57 -5.33 15.62 9.27
C LYS A 57 -3.85 15.31 9.41
N ILE A 58 -3.41 14.23 8.79
CA ILE A 58 -2.00 13.85 8.76
C ILE A 58 -1.34 14.60 7.61
N PRO A 59 -0.20 15.31 7.84
CA PRO A 59 0.54 15.94 6.74
C PRO A 59 0.96 14.92 5.69
N GLU A 60 0.92 15.32 4.42
CA GLU A 60 1.27 14.46 3.30
C GLU A 60 2.67 13.83 3.45
N GLU A 61 3.64 14.59 3.91
CA GLU A 61 5.01 14.11 4.15
C GLU A 61 5.06 12.96 5.14
N LYS A 62 4.27 13.02 6.22
CA LYS A 62 4.20 11.93 7.21
C LYS A 62 3.54 10.69 6.64
N ILE A 63 2.55 10.84 5.76
CA ILE A 63 1.90 9.72 5.08
C ILE A 63 2.92 9.02 4.18
N ILE A 64 3.67 9.78 3.39
CA ILE A 64 4.72 9.26 2.51
C ILE A 64 5.78 8.52 3.33
N ASP A 65 6.30 9.13 4.38
CA ASP A 65 7.32 8.53 5.24
C ASP A 65 6.83 7.22 5.86
N TYR A 66 5.59 7.18 6.32
CA TYR A 66 5.00 5.98 6.91
C TYR A 66 4.88 4.85 5.88
N LEU A 67 4.30 5.13 4.71
CA LEU A 67 4.08 4.14 3.67
C LEU A 67 5.39 3.63 3.08
N VAL A 68 6.33 4.53 2.79
CA VAL A 68 7.66 4.16 2.30
C VAL A 68 8.41 3.36 3.37
N GLY A 69 8.28 3.75 4.64
CA GLY A 69 8.89 3.04 5.77
C GLY A 69 8.43 1.58 5.87
N LEU A 70 7.16 1.30 5.61
CA LEU A 70 6.66 -0.08 5.57
C LEU A 70 7.35 -0.90 4.48
N MET A 71 7.54 -0.32 3.31
CA MET A 71 8.20 -0.98 2.19
C MET A 71 9.69 -1.20 2.44
N THR A 72 10.38 -0.20 3.01
CA THR A 72 11.81 -0.33 3.35
C THR A 72 12.04 -1.34 4.46
N ASN A 73 11.16 -1.41 5.44
CA ASN A 73 11.24 -2.44 6.49
C ASN A 73 11.12 -3.85 5.92
N GLU A 74 10.19 -4.07 5.01
CA GLU A 74 10.05 -5.37 4.36
C GLU A 74 11.25 -5.71 3.49
N ALA A 75 11.81 -4.74 2.77
CA ALA A 75 13.03 -4.90 1.99
C ALA A 75 14.21 -5.30 2.89
N ASN A 76 14.36 -4.67 4.04
CA ASN A 76 15.39 -5.04 5.02
C ASN A 76 15.22 -6.46 5.54
N LYS A 77 13.99 -6.90 5.79
CA LYS A 77 13.72 -8.29 6.18
C LYS A 77 14.15 -9.27 5.10
N CYS A 78 13.91 -8.97 3.83
CA CYS A 78 14.35 -9.80 2.72
C CYS A 78 15.88 -9.97 2.70
N LEU A 79 16.63 -8.90 3.01
CA LEU A 79 18.08 -8.97 3.13
C LEU A 79 18.50 -9.81 4.33
N GLN A 80 17.88 -9.60 5.50
CA GLN A 80 18.21 -10.31 6.73
C GLN A 80 17.93 -11.81 6.62
N GLU A 81 16.85 -12.17 5.96
CA GLU A 81 16.44 -13.56 5.74
C GLU A 81 17.22 -14.25 4.61
N GLY A 82 18.06 -13.51 3.90
CA GLY A 82 18.87 -14.06 2.80
C GLY A 82 18.10 -14.36 1.52
N ILE A 83 16.88 -13.86 1.38
CA ILE A 83 16.07 -13.98 0.14
C ILE A 83 16.77 -13.24 -0.98
N VAL A 84 17.33 -12.08 -0.67
CA VAL A 84 18.17 -11.27 -1.55
C VAL A 84 19.46 -10.95 -0.81
N THR A 85 20.58 -10.99 -1.52
CA THR A 85 21.91 -10.76 -0.91
C THR A 85 22.46 -9.36 -1.19
N ASP A 86 21.97 -8.69 -2.23
CA ASP A 86 22.44 -7.38 -2.67
C ASP A 86 21.29 -6.36 -2.62
N PRO A 87 21.45 -5.23 -1.88
CA PRO A 87 20.44 -4.17 -1.84
C PRO A 87 20.09 -3.60 -3.22
N ASP A 88 21.04 -3.55 -4.14
CA ASP A 88 20.79 -3.05 -5.50
C ASP A 88 19.79 -3.93 -6.26
N ASP A 89 19.78 -5.23 -6.00
CA ASP A 89 18.82 -6.15 -6.60
C ASP A 89 17.40 -5.85 -6.13
N ILE A 90 17.22 -5.47 -4.88
CA ILE A 90 15.92 -5.04 -4.34
C ILE A 90 15.46 -3.76 -5.04
N ASP A 91 16.33 -2.78 -5.14
CA ASP A 91 16.02 -1.50 -5.78
C ASP A 91 15.63 -1.70 -7.24
N PHE A 92 16.36 -2.51 -7.98
CA PHE A 92 16.06 -2.85 -9.37
C PHE A 92 14.70 -3.55 -9.49
N ALA A 93 14.46 -4.54 -8.65
CA ALA A 93 13.21 -5.31 -8.66
C ALA A 93 12.00 -4.44 -8.33
N MET A 94 12.12 -3.52 -7.39
CA MET A 94 11.03 -2.61 -7.03
C MET A 94 10.72 -1.62 -8.14
N ILE A 95 11.73 -1.05 -8.78
CA ILE A 95 11.55 -0.13 -9.91
C ILE A 95 10.87 -0.86 -11.08
N MET A 96 11.37 -2.03 -11.45
CA MET A 96 10.89 -2.78 -12.62
C MET A 96 9.58 -3.53 -12.35
N GLY A 97 9.39 -4.02 -11.14
CA GLY A 97 8.24 -4.88 -10.81
C GLY A 97 7.03 -4.14 -10.28
N THR A 98 7.21 -3.07 -9.52
CA THR A 98 6.11 -2.36 -8.86
C THR A 98 5.89 -0.95 -9.40
N GLY A 99 6.74 -0.46 -10.30
CA GLY A 99 6.67 0.91 -10.79
C GLY A 99 7.15 1.95 -9.78
N TRP A 100 7.99 1.56 -8.84
CA TRP A 100 8.60 2.50 -7.91
C TRP A 100 9.28 3.63 -8.66
N ALA A 101 9.05 4.87 -8.23
CA ALA A 101 9.58 6.06 -8.89
C ALA A 101 11.13 6.07 -8.82
N PRO A 102 11.84 6.03 -9.97
CA PRO A 102 13.30 5.84 -9.96
C PRO A 102 14.11 7.08 -9.62
N PHE A 103 13.48 8.25 -9.55
CA PHE A 103 14.20 9.52 -9.34
C PHE A 103 14.92 9.62 -7.99
N ARG A 104 14.54 8.80 -7.01
CA ARG A 104 15.20 8.71 -5.70
C ARG A 104 15.91 7.39 -5.49
N GLY A 105 16.11 6.61 -6.56
CA GLY A 105 16.55 5.23 -6.46
C GLY A 105 15.45 4.32 -5.92
N GLY A 106 15.75 3.07 -5.61
CA GLY A 106 14.80 2.16 -5.00
C GLY A 106 14.69 2.35 -3.48
N PRO A 107 13.91 1.50 -2.78
CA PRO A 107 13.69 1.64 -1.34
C PRO A 107 14.97 1.60 -0.51
N MET A 108 15.98 0.83 -0.90
CA MET A 108 17.23 0.73 -0.15
C MET A 108 18.09 1.98 -0.33
N THR A 109 18.13 2.53 -1.53
CA THR A 109 18.83 3.80 -1.81
C THR A 109 18.12 4.96 -1.13
N TYR A 110 16.80 4.97 -1.13
CA TYR A 110 15.98 6.00 -0.47
C TYR A 110 16.24 6.05 1.04
N GLU A 111 16.34 4.90 1.69
CA GLU A 111 16.59 4.81 3.12
C GLU A 111 17.94 5.41 3.53
N ASN A 112 18.94 5.33 2.66
CA ASN A 112 20.30 5.80 2.92
C ASN A 112 20.54 7.27 2.52
N ILE A 113 19.54 7.96 2.04
CA ILE A 113 19.62 9.40 1.75
C ILE A 113 19.37 10.23 3.06
#